data_4692d38dabcd6f12e6b8a60dd6a26619
#
_entry.id   4692d38dabcd6f12e6b8a60dd6a26619
#
_cell.length_a   1.000
_cell.length_b   1.000
_cell.length_c   1.000
_cell.angle_alpha   90.00
_cell.angle_beta   90.00
_cell.angle_gamma   90.00
#
_symmetry.space_group_name_H-M   'P 1'
#
loop_
_entity.id
_entity.type
_entity.pdbx_description
1 polymer ?
#
loop_
_entity_poly.entity_id
_entity_poly.type
_entity_poly.pdbx_seq_one_letter_code
_entity_poly.pdbx_strand_id
1 'polypeptide(L)'
;MARFRLVPEQSELWAEARSSLHPVRVHTTGLSGVVGVELDGDRPMLARPTQVELETSRLRSGNRLVDGELQRRIDGRLHAWIRAELVEASTGREPDTLHLTGTLTFHGVTRTLDVEVRLRQPEPRTLVLEGGRAIDMRDFGLPPPSFLMFRMEPEVQVRARLVAAREDA
;
A
#
# COMPACT_ATOMS: atom_id res chain seq x y z
N MET A 1 -7.12 22.44 7.64
CA MET A 1 -6.66 21.06 7.27
C MET A 1 -5.56 20.63 8.21
N ALA A 2 -5.67 19.42 8.72
CA ALA A 2 -4.63 18.82 9.55
C ALA A 2 -3.73 17.93 8.67
N ARG A 3 -2.46 17.86 9.02
CA ARG A 3 -1.49 17.01 8.36
C ARG A 3 -0.90 16.03 9.35
N PHE A 4 -0.85 14.77 8.94
CA PHE A 4 -0.28 13.68 9.71
C PHE A 4 0.88 13.06 8.93
N ARG A 5 1.88 12.58 9.64
CA ARG A 5 3.03 11.88 9.04
C ARG A 5 2.98 10.42 9.44
N LEU A 6 3.17 9.54 8.47
CA LEU A 6 3.23 8.11 8.74
C LEU A 6 4.39 7.80 9.69
N VAL A 7 4.14 6.87 10.61
CA VAL A 7 5.14 6.31 11.51
C VAL A 7 5.62 5.01 10.88
N PRO A 8 6.78 5.01 10.22
CA PRO A 8 7.18 3.87 9.38
C PRO A 8 7.29 2.55 10.13
N GLU A 9 7.82 2.56 11.34
CA GLU A 9 7.99 1.36 12.15
C GLU A 9 6.68 0.77 12.66
N GLN A 10 5.57 1.51 12.58
CA GLN A 10 4.23 1.08 12.97
C GLN A 10 3.29 0.89 11.78
N SER A 11 3.76 1.21 10.58
CA SER A 11 2.98 1.08 9.35
C SER A 11 3.40 -0.19 8.63
N GLU A 12 2.43 -1.06 8.34
CA GLU A 12 2.68 -2.42 7.88
C GLU A 12 1.96 -2.70 6.56
N LEU A 13 2.60 -3.53 5.75
CA LEU A 13 2.02 -4.03 4.51
C LEU A 13 2.13 -5.55 4.48
N TRP A 14 1.05 -6.20 4.09
CA TRP A 14 0.98 -7.65 3.83
C TRP A 14 0.59 -7.84 2.37
N ALA A 15 1.26 -8.77 1.71
CA ALA A 15 0.90 -9.19 0.37
C ALA A 15 0.94 -10.72 0.31
N GLU A 16 -0.04 -11.30 -0.35
CA GLU A 16 -0.10 -12.75 -0.53
C GLU A 16 -0.47 -13.08 -1.97
N ALA A 17 0.33 -13.93 -2.58
CA ALA A 17 0.07 -14.49 -3.90
C ALA A 17 -0.01 -16.01 -3.80
N ARG A 18 -0.90 -16.61 -4.58
CA ARG A 18 -0.97 -18.06 -4.71
C ARG A 18 0.16 -18.54 -5.62
N SER A 19 0.62 -19.75 -5.36
CA SER A 19 1.57 -20.43 -6.23
C SER A 19 1.22 -21.90 -6.38
N SER A 20 1.91 -22.57 -7.28
CA SER A 20 1.72 -24.02 -7.51
C SER A 20 2.18 -24.89 -6.34
N LEU A 21 2.96 -24.37 -5.40
CA LEU A 21 3.46 -25.11 -4.25
C LEU A 21 2.79 -24.67 -2.94
N HIS A 22 2.90 -23.40 -2.62
CA HIS A 22 2.33 -22.81 -1.41
C HIS A 22 2.15 -21.30 -1.62
N PRO A 23 1.33 -20.62 -0.79
CA PRO A 23 1.21 -19.17 -0.88
C PRO A 23 2.56 -18.49 -0.63
N VAL A 24 2.81 -17.44 -1.40
CA VAL A 24 3.95 -16.54 -1.20
C VAL A 24 3.46 -15.35 -0.42
N ARG A 25 4.05 -15.10 0.75
CA ARG A 25 3.65 -14.01 1.63
C ARG A 25 4.78 -13.05 1.86
N VAL A 26 4.44 -11.76 1.78
CA VAL A 26 5.33 -10.67 2.14
C VAL A 26 4.72 -9.93 3.31
N HIS A 27 5.51 -9.64 4.33
CA HIS A 27 5.14 -8.73 5.41
C HIS A 27 6.29 -7.77 5.62
N THR A 28 6.00 -6.48 5.63
CA THR A 28 7.02 -5.46 5.86
C THR A 28 6.46 -4.27 6.61
N THR A 29 7.35 -3.51 7.21
CA THR A 29 7.10 -2.19 7.75
C THR A 29 7.83 -1.15 6.89
N GLY A 30 7.82 0.10 7.31
CA GLY A 30 8.63 1.12 6.66
C GLY A 30 7.88 1.96 5.63
N LEU A 31 6.54 1.88 5.59
CA LEU A 31 5.77 2.80 4.77
C LEU A 31 5.89 4.20 5.33
N SER A 32 6.25 5.15 4.50
CA SER A 32 6.42 6.56 4.85
C SER A 32 5.49 7.45 4.03
N GLY A 33 5.32 8.69 4.45
CA GLY A 33 4.52 9.65 3.72
C GLY A 33 3.71 10.57 4.61
N VAL A 34 2.75 11.24 4.00
CA VAL A 34 1.90 12.23 4.65
C VAL A 34 0.44 11.91 4.38
N VAL A 35 -0.41 12.28 5.33
CA VAL A 35 -1.86 12.13 5.24
C VAL A 35 -2.50 13.48 5.56
N GLY A 36 -3.25 14.02 4.60
CA GLY A 36 -4.05 15.22 4.79
C GLY A 36 -5.43 14.85 5.29
N VAL A 37 -5.95 15.60 6.26
CA VAL A 37 -7.27 15.37 6.84
C VAL A 37 -8.04 16.68 6.91
N GLU A 38 -9.27 16.65 6.42
CA GLU A 38 -10.25 17.72 6.57
C GLU A 38 -11.47 17.19 7.30
N LEU A 39 -12.22 18.08 7.90
CA LEU A 39 -13.49 17.72 8.49
C LEU A 39 -14.61 17.91 7.46
N ASP A 40 -15.42 16.87 7.30
CA ASP A 40 -16.69 16.92 6.58
C ASP A 40 -17.81 16.83 7.64
N GLY A 41 -18.29 18.01 8.08
CA GLY A 41 -19.07 18.10 9.32
C GLY A 41 -18.20 17.73 10.51
N ASP A 42 -18.61 16.73 11.28
CA ASP A 42 -17.85 16.22 12.43
C ASP A 42 -16.95 15.01 12.08
N ARG A 43 -16.94 14.61 10.80
CA ARG A 43 -16.20 13.41 10.37
C ARG A 43 -14.87 13.77 9.73
N PRO A 44 -13.79 13.07 10.09
CA PRO A 44 -12.53 13.22 9.38
C PRO A 44 -12.66 12.60 7.97
N MET A 45 -12.15 13.34 7.00
CA MET A 45 -12.10 12.92 5.60
C MET A 45 -10.67 13.10 5.10
N LEU A 46 -10.17 12.14 4.34
CA LEU A 46 -8.86 12.28 3.73
C LEU A 46 -8.89 13.35 2.65
N ALA A 47 -7.85 14.14 2.59
CA ALA A 47 -7.69 15.24 1.64
C ALA A 47 -6.28 15.23 1.05
N ARG A 48 -6.14 15.85 -0.10
CA ARG A 48 -4.81 16.03 -0.72
C ARG A 48 -4.02 17.12 0.02
N PRO A 49 -2.70 16.98 0.18
CA PRO A 49 -1.91 15.84 -0.27
C PRO A 49 -1.97 14.67 0.70
N THR A 50 -2.16 13.48 0.18
CA THR A 50 -1.98 12.23 0.89
C THR A 50 -1.16 11.32 -0.01
N GLN A 51 -0.01 10.91 0.47
CA GLN A 51 0.97 10.14 -0.30
C GLN A 51 1.65 9.12 0.60
N VAL A 52 1.78 7.91 0.09
CA VAL A 52 2.45 6.80 0.79
C VAL A 52 3.54 6.24 -0.12
N GLU A 53 4.69 5.96 0.46
CA GLU A 53 5.83 5.40 -0.25
C GLU A 53 6.40 4.19 0.48
N LEU A 54 6.90 3.24 -0.30
CA LEU A 54 7.59 2.05 0.20
C LEU A 54 8.78 1.73 -0.71
N GLU A 55 9.94 1.45 -0.13
CA GLU A 55 11.09 0.97 -0.89
C GLU A 55 10.82 -0.44 -1.39
N THR A 56 11.05 -0.67 -2.69
CA THR A 56 10.83 -1.98 -3.32
C THR A 56 11.73 -3.06 -2.74
N SER A 57 12.89 -2.70 -2.19
CA SER A 57 13.81 -3.63 -1.52
C SER A 57 13.21 -4.29 -0.27
N ARG A 58 12.14 -3.72 0.27
CA ARG A 58 11.43 -4.28 1.43
C ARG A 58 10.47 -5.40 1.09
N LEU A 59 10.21 -5.65 -0.20
CA LEU A 59 9.33 -6.72 -0.65
C LEU A 59 10.07 -8.06 -0.63
N ARG A 60 10.00 -8.75 0.51
CA ARG A 60 10.67 -10.02 0.71
C ARG A 60 9.73 -11.01 1.37
N SER A 61 9.72 -12.23 0.83
CA SER A 61 8.88 -13.33 1.33
C SER A 61 9.61 -14.20 2.37
N GLY A 62 10.92 -14.06 2.47
CA GLY A 62 11.77 -14.96 3.25
C GLY A 62 12.25 -16.18 2.47
N ASN A 63 11.75 -16.41 1.26
CA ASN A 63 12.26 -17.44 0.37
C ASN A 63 13.28 -16.80 -0.59
N ARG A 64 14.53 -17.22 -0.49
CA ARG A 64 15.65 -16.60 -1.22
C ARG A 64 15.48 -16.65 -2.74
N LEU A 65 14.96 -17.75 -3.27
CA LEU A 65 14.78 -17.91 -4.71
C LEU A 65 13.68 -16.98 -5.23
N VAL A 66 12.55 -16.94 -4.52
CA VAL A 66 11.43 -16.05 -4.86
C VAL A 66 11.87 -14.60 -4.76
N ASP A 67 12.52 -14.24 -3.67
CA ASP A 67 12.95 -12.85 -3.42
C ASP A 67 13.99 -12.38 -4.43
N GLY A 68 14.94 -13.23 -4.77
CA GLY A 68 15.94 -12.92 -5.79
C GLY A 68 15.31 -12.69 -7.15
N GLU A 69 14.38 -13.55 -7.56
CA GLU A 69 13.68 -13.41 -8.83
C GLU A 69 12.79 -12.16 -8.86
N LEU A 70 12.06 -11.90 -7.77
CA LEU A 70 11.20 -10.74 -7.66
C LEU A 70 12.01 -9.44 -7.73
N GLN A 71 13.09 -9.34 -6.95
CA GLN A 71 13.93 -8.13 -6.95
C GLN A 71 14.61 -7.90 -8.30
N ARG A 72 15.00 -8.97 -8.99
CA ARG A 72 15.56 -8.87 -10.34
C ARG A 72 14.52 -8.32 -11.33
N ARG A 73 13.28 -8.77 -11.26
CA ARG A 73 12.19 -8.34 -12.16
C ARG A 73 11.76 -6.91 -11.89
N ILE A 74 11.73 -6.49 -10.63
CA ILE A 74 11.40 -5.12 -10.23
C ILE A 74 12.48 -4.15 -10.73
N ASP A 75 13.73 -4.59 -10.76
CA ASP A 75 14.90 -3.75 -11.06
C ASP A 75 14.95 -2.52 -10.12
N GLY A 76 15.28 -2.78 -8.87
CA GLY A 76 15.27 -1.78 -7.82
C GLY A 76 16.22 -0.59 -8.02
N ARG A 77 17.17 -0.68 -8.95
CA ARG A 77 18.03 0.46 -9.30
C ARG A 77 17.27 1.50 -10.10
N LEU A 78 16.35 1.07 -10.96
CA LEU A 78 15.50 1.96 -11.76
C LEU A 78 14.17 2.26 -11.06
N HIS A 79 13.66 1.31 -10.28
CA HIS A 79 12.34 1.37 -9.68
C HIS A 79 12.42 1.13 -8.17
N ALA A 80 13.12 2.04 -7.48
CA ALA A 80 13.42 1.91 -6.06
C ALA A 80 12.19 2.08 -5.15
N TRP A 81 11.13 2.72 -5.64
CA TRP A 81 9.99 3.12 -4.82
C TRP A 81 8.67 2.70 -5.43
N ILE A 82 7.76 2.28 -4.54
CA ILE A 82 6.33 2.19 -4.80
C ILE A 82 5.70 3.43 -4.19
N ARG A 83 4.83 4.11 -4.93
CA ARG A 83 4.21 5.34 -4.48
C ARG A 83 2.71 5.31 -4.74
N ALA A 84 1.92 5.66 -3.73
CA ALA A 84 0.49 5.82 -3.84
C ALA A 84 0.12 7.27 -3.52
N GLU A 85 -0.75 7.87 -4.32
CA GLU A 85 -1.22 9.23 -4.11
C GLU A 85 -2.75 9.28 -4.16
N LEU A 86 -3.35 10.00 -3.22
CA LEU A 86 -4.79 10.21 -3.21
C LEU A 86 -5.19 11.18 -4.32
N VAL A 87 -6.23 10.82 -5.06
CA VAL A 87 -6.90 11.71 -6.02
C VAL A 87 -8.18 12.25 -5.40
N GLU A 88 -9.01 11.37 -4.85
CA GLU A 88 -10.32 11.74 -4.29
C GLU A 88 -10.70 10.78 -3.17
N ALA A 89 -11.40 11.31 -2.17
CA ALA A 89 -11.98 10.53 -1.09
C ALA A 89 -13.45 10.86 -0.93
N SER A 90 -14.25 9.84 -0.65
CA SER A 90 -15.67 9.98 -0.36
C SER A 90 -16.09 9.02 0.75
N THR A 91 -17.31 9.14 1.23
CA THR A 91 -17.84 8.24 2.26
C THR A 91 -17.91 6.82 1.73
N GLY A 92 -17.48 5.86 2.54
CA GLY A 92 -17.56 4.44 2.23
C GLY A 92 -18.93 3.85 2.58
N ARG A 93 -19.04 2.53 2.45
CA ARG A 93 -20.29 1.80 2.71
C ARG A 93 -20.66 1.76 4.18
N GLU A 94 -19.68 1.71 5.07
CA GLU A 94 -19.86 1.67 6.50
C GLU A 94 -19.49 3.03 7.14
N PRO A 95 -19.98 3.33 8.36
CA PRO A 95 -19.79 4.67 8.96
C PRO A 95 -18.35 5.12 9.15
N ASP A 96 -17.41 4.19 9.40
CA ASP A 96 -16.01 4.50 9.64
C ASP A 96 -15.12 4.19 8.42
N THR A 97 -15.73 3.96 7.26
CA THR A 97 -14.99 3.66 6.02
C THR A 97 -15.06 4.81 5.03
N LEU A 98 -14.02 4.90 4.22
CA LEU A 98 -13.90 5.84 3.13
C LEU A 98 -13.67 5.08 1.83
N HIS A 99 -14.23 5.60 0.75
CA HIS A 99 -13.90 5.15 -0.59
C HIS A 99 -12.83 6.08 -1.15
N LEU A 100 -11.68 5.53 -1.48
CA LEU A 100 -10.54 6.27 -2.01
C LEU A 100 -10.30 5.93 -3.46
N THR A 101 -10.09 6.96 -4.27
CA THR A 101 -9.52 6.83 -5.61
C THR A 101 -8.14 7.42 -5.56
N GLY A 102 -7.16 6.67 -6.03
CA GLY A 102 -5.78 7.11 -6.02
C GLY A 102 -4.99 6.53 -7.16
N THR A 103 -3.75 6.96 -7.28
CA THR A 103 -2.81 6.40 -8.24
C THR A 103 -1.76 5.58 -7.51
N LEU A 104 -1.40 4.45 -8.10
CA LEU A 104 -0.31 3.61 -7.63
C LEU A 104 0.75 3.56 -8.73
N THR A 105 1.97 3.94 -8.38
CA THR A 105 3.13 3.83 -9.26
C THR A 105 4.03 2.73 -8.77
N PHE A 106 4.24 1.75 -9.62
CA PHE A 106 5.10 0.61 -9.34
C PHE A 106 5.77 0.20 -10.65
N HIS A 107 7.05 -0.11 -10.61
CA HIS A 107 7.81 -0.56 -11.78
C HIS A 107 7.72 0.45 -12.95
N GLY A 108 7.69 1.74 -12.64
CA GLY A 108 7.58 2.80 -13.64
C GLY A 108 6.20 2.94 -14.29
N VAL A 109 5.21 2.18 -13.85
CA VAL A 109 3.85 2.21 -14.40
C VAL A 109 2.91 2.79 -13.34
N THR A 110 2.08 3.75 -13.76
CA THR A 110 1.08 4.39 -12.88
C THR A 110 -0.32 3.94 -13.28
N ARG A 111 -1.09 3.46 -12.31
CA ARG A 111 -2.47 3.04 -12.50
C ARG A 111 -3.37 3.72 -11.49
N THR A 112 -4.58 4.04 -11.92
CA THR A 112 -5.63 4.54 -11.03
C THR A 112 -6.34 3.35 -10.40
N LEU A 113 -6.48 3.37 -9.09
CA LEU A 113 -7.10 2.30 -8.31
C LEU A 113 -8.11 2.88 -7.32
N ASP A 114 -9.12 2.07 -7.02
CA ASP A 114 -10.09 2.34 -5.97
C ASP A 114 -9.86 1.39 -4.81
N VAL A 115 -10.03 1.89 -3.59
CA VAL A 115 -9.93 1.06 -2.39
C VAL A 115 -10.84 1.60 -1.30
N GLU A 116 -11.44 0.72 -0.53
CA GLU A 116 -12.12 1.12 0.71
C GLU A 116 -11.16 0.97 1.87
N VAL A 117 -11.12 1.99 2.71
CA VAL A 117 -10.29 1.99 3.91
C VAL A 117 -11.13 2.32 5.13
N ARG A 118 -10.73 1.77 6.26
CA ARG A 118 -11.27 2.15 7.56
C ARG A 118 -10.37 3.20 8.18
N LEU A 119 -10.96 4.33 8.55
CA LEU A 119 -10.25 5.43 9.20
C LEU A 119 -10.68 5.49 10.65
N ARG A 120 -9.71 5.40 11.57
CA ARG A 120 -9.93 5.55 13.00
C ARG A 120 -8.98 6.62 13.56
N GLN A 121 -9.44 7.30 14.55
CA GLN A 121 -8.64 8.28 15.29
C GLN A 121 -8.68 7.93 16.77
N PRO A 122 -7.86 6.94 17.21
CA PRO A 122 -7.89 6.47 18.60
C PRO A 122 -7.49 7.54 19.59
N GLU A 123 -6.68 8.50 19.15
CA GLU A 123 -6.26 9.68 19.92
C GLU A 123 -6.26 10.91 19.02
N PRO A 124 -6.38 12.14 19.57
CA PRO A 124 -6.46 13.35 18.74
C PRO A 124 -5.26 13.54 17.80
N ARG A 125 -4.11 12.98 18.14
CA ARG A 125 -2.88 13.13 17.36
C ARG A 125 -2.48 11.88 16.59
N THR A 126 -3.35 10.86 16.57
CA THR A 126 -3.04 9.58 15.93
C THR A 126 -4.16 9.16 14.98
N LEU A 127 -3.80 8.83 13.75
CA LEU A 127 -4.71 8.21 12.77
C LEU A 127 -4.27 6.78 12.50
N VAL A 128 -5.26 5.92 12.28
CA VAL A 128 -5.03 4.55 11.81
C VAL A 128 -5.89 4.33 10.58
N LEU A 129 -5.25 3.93 9.49
CA LEU A 129 -5.90 3.60 8.23
C LEU A 129 -5.66 2.12 7.94
N GLU A 130 -6.73 1.38 7.65
CA GLU A 130 -6.63 -0.02 7.26
C GLU A 130 -7.44 -0.26 6.01
N GLY A 131 -6.85 -0.99 5.06
CA GLY A 131 -7.54 -1.36 3.84
C GLY A 131 -6.73 -2.32 3.01
N GLY A 132 -7.38 -2.86 1.99
CA GLY A 132 -6.73 -3.78 1.08
C GLY A 132 -7.56 -4.05 -0.15
N ARG A 133 -6.89 -4.62 -1.13
CA ARG A 133 -7.52 -5.06 -2.38
C ARG A 133 -6.61 -6.03 -3.12
N ALA A 134 -7.18 -6.69 -4.10
CA ALA A 134 -6.41 -7.46 -5.07
C ALA A 134 -5.75 -6.54 -6.09
N ILE A 135 -4.51 -6.85 -6.43
CA ILE A 135 -3.73 -6.13 -7.46
C ILE A 135 -3.18 -7.17 -8.42
N ASP A 136 -3.39 -6.95 -9.71
CA ASP A 136 -2.79 -7.77 -10.75
C ASP A 136 -1.42 -7.17 -11.13
N MET A 137 -0.36 -7.92 -10.86
CA MET A 137 1.02 -7.47 -11.10
C MET A 137 1.32 -7.22 -12.57
N ARG A 138 0.57 -7.86 -13.47
CA ARG A 138 0.73 -7.64 -14.92
C ARG A 138 0.35 -6.23 -15.33
N ASP A 139 -0.56 -5.58 -14.60
CA ASP A 139 -0.93 -4.18 -14.84
C ASP A 139 0.24 -3.23 -14.66
N PHE A 140 1.27 -3.65 -13.94
CA PHE A 140 2.49 -2.88 -13.70
C PHE A 140 3.69 -3.43 -14.48
N GLY A 141 3.43 -4.24 -15.50
CA GLY A 141 4.49 -4.81 -16.33
C GLY A 141 5.34 -5.87 -15.63
N LEU A 142 4.82 -6.49 -14.58
CA LEU A 142 5.50 -7.51 -13.81
C LEU A 142 4.78 -8.85 -13.99
N PRO A 143 5.20 -9.68 -14.98
CA PRO A 143 4.68 -11.02 -15.05
C PRO A 143 5.10 -11.81 -13.81
N PRO A 144 4.25 -12.72 -13.31
CA PRO A 144 4.57 -13.46 -12.10
C PRO A 144 5.84 -14.30 -12.28
N PRO A 145 6.69 -14.38 -11.23
CA PRO A 145 7.87 -15.24 -11.29
C PRO A 145 7.48 -16.69 -11.53
N SER A 146 8.21 -17.36 -12.43
CA SER A 146 8.09 -18.79 -12.61
C SER A 146 9.47 -19.36 -12.89
N PHE A 147 9.84 -20.43 -12.20
CA PHE A 147 11.07 -21.15 -12.42
C PHE A 147 10.89 -22.61 -12.00
N LEU A 148 11.46 -23.53 -12.79
CA LEU A 148 11.26 -24.97 -12.61
C LEU A 148 9.78 -25.32 -12.61
N MET A 149 9.27 -25.94 -11.52
CA MET A 149 7.87 -26.30 -11.37
C MET A 149 7.07 -25.30 -10.55
N PHE A 150 7.70 -24.21 -10.11
CA PHE A 150 7.07 -23.18 -9.31
C PHE A 150 6.44 -22.12 -10.21
N ARG A 151 5.16 -21.84 -10.00
CA ARG A 151 4.44 -20.75 -10.67
C ARG A 151 3.65 -19.95 -9.67
N MET A 152 3.83 -18.64 -9.71
CA MET A 152 3.07 -17.70 -8.88
C MET A 152 1.93 -17.10 -9.72
N GLU A 153 0.74 -16.96 -9.13
CA GLU A 153 -0.38 -16.29 -9.79
C GLU A 153 -0.11 -14.79 -9.90
N PRO A 154 -0.62 -14.12 -10.95
CA PRO A 154 -0.40 -12.68 -11.14
C PRO A 154 -1.17 -11.80 -10.18
N GLU A 155 -2.29 -12.28 -9.64
CA GLU A 155 -3.08 -11.53 -8.68
C GLU A 155 -2.52 -11.67 -7.27
N VAL A 156 -2.30 -10.53 -6.61
CA VAL A 156 -1.76 -10.45 -5.26
C VAL A 156 -2.78 -9.76 -4.38
N GLN A 157 -3.09 -10.38 -3.23
CA GLN A 157 -3.91 -9.74 -2.20
C GLN A 157 -3.03 -8.86 -1.35
N VAL A 158 -3.32 -7.56 -1.34
CA VAL A 158 -2.54 -6.57 -0.59
C VAL A 158 -3.40 -5.97 0.51
N ARG A 159 -2.82 -5.86 1.69
CA ARG A 159 -3.44 -5.19 2.83
C ARG A 159 -2.42 -4.31 3.52
N ALA A 160 -2.85 -3.14 3.95
CA ALA A 160 -1.99 -2.21 4.68
C ALA A 160 -2.69 -1.72 5.96
N ARG A 161 -1.88 -1.48 6.97
CA ARG A 161 -2.28 -0.76 8.19
C ARG A 161 -1.30 0.37 8.38
N LEU A 162 -1.80 1.59 8.27
CA LEU A 162 -0.98 2.80 8.36
C LEU A 162 -1.28 3.50 9.67
N VAL A 163 -0.23 3.86 10.39
CA VAL A 163 -0.31 4.67 11.60
C VAL A 163 0.35 6.00 11.32
N ALA A 164 -0.35 7.08 11.58
CA ALA A 164 0.14 8.43 11.32
C ALA A 164 -0.01 9.32 12.55
N ALA A 165 0.98 10.14 12.80
CA ALA A 165 1.02 11.09 13.89
C ALA A 165 0.87 12.52 13.36
N ARG A 166 0.08 13.33 14.07
CA ARG A 166 -0.16 14.72 13.68
C ARG A 166 1.14 15.53 13.69
N GLU A 167 1.38 16.23 12.60
CA GLU A 167 2.49 17.18 12.56
C GLU A 167 2.14 18.45 13.34
N ASP A 168 3.11 18.93 14.10
CA ASP A 168 2.99 20.23 14.74
C ASP A 168 3.19 21.33 13.69
N ALA A 169 2.37 22.35 13.80
CA ALA A 169 2.43 23.49 12.88
C ALA A 169 3.73 24.31 13.10
#